data_9cfce00878b3ec9ea8436f32abad3be4
#
_entry.id   9cfce00878b3ec9ea8436f32abad3be4
#
_cell.length_a   1.000
_cell.length_b   1.000
_cell.length_c   1.000
_cell.angle_alpha   90.00
_cell.angle_beta   90.00
_cell.angle_gamma   90.00
#
_symmetry.space_group_name_H-M   'P 1'
#
loop_
_entity.id
_entity.type
_entity.pdbx_description
1 polymer ?
#
loop_
_entity_poly.entity_id
_entity_poly.type
_entity_poly.pdbx_seq_one_letter_code
_entity_poly.pdbx_strand_id
1 'polypeptide(L)'
;MNHPDTNSAMDAAQLKADIVLLIDLITEHSRKVELVTHEDLRDEFLSQAPTQRPIPVSQIKAEYEAIPEMERKLRNKADDSPEEKERRRLISRRQMLGSLFNGELSLADLKEEPAAAEAAPREITPEYFETVLAEALKGQYGIEDLTSWDNKHYYHFSPLLSASYARLLATQNNPYEQILDTVRENSRIYPRPIGVFTFEFAPFRMDPTVIQDVLDRISEDENAKDIRVTVTSAGSVYLYSSTYLEDAMADFLAEEMDQGEAQML
;
A
#
# COMPACT_ATOMS: atom_id res chain seq x y z
N MET A 1 1.52 46.60 15.96
CA MET A 1 1.93 45.29 16.45
C MET A 1 0.85 44.30 16.05
N ASN A 2 1.05 43.62 14.93
CA ASN A 2 0.11 42.61 14.45
C ASN A 2 0.33 41.34 15.31
N HIS A 3 -0.71 40.91 16.01
CA HIS A 3 -0.73 39.57 16.57
C HIS A 3 -0.67 38.60 15.40
N PRO A 4 0.26 37.62 15.36
CA PRO A 4 0.16 36.52 14.41
C PRO A 4 -1.14 35.75 14.72
N ASP A 5 -1.89 35.46 13.68
CA ASP A 5 -3.18 34.80 13.73
C ASP A 5 -3.10 33.48 14.51
N THR A 6 -3.52 33.49 15.75
CA THR A 6 -3.67 32.28 16.60
C THR A 6 -4.58 31.24 15.93
N ASN A 7 -5.50 31.67 15.08
CA ASN A 7 -6.37 30.81 14.30
C ASN A 7 -5.58 30.01 13.25
N SER A 8 -4.63 30.62 12.55
CA SER A 8 -3.81 29.96 11.52
C SER A 8 -2.88 28.87 12.10
N ALA A 9 -2.36 29.08 13.31
CA ALA A 9 -1.50 28.11 13.98
C ALA A 9 -2.31 26.91 14.54
N MET A 10 -3.52 27.17 15.06
CA MET A 10 -4.44 26.14 15.48
C MET A 10 -4.92 25.29 14.28
N ASP A 11 -5.20 25.91 13.15
CA ASP A 11 -5.60 25.20 11.93
C ASP A 11 -4.48 24.27 11.43
N ALA A 12 -3.21 24.73 11.50
CA ALA A 12 -2.07 23.92 11.10
C ALA A 12 -1.83 22.71 12.03
N ALA A 13 -1.96 22.90 13.35
CA ALA A 13 -1.82 21.80 14.32
C ALA A 13 -2.94 20.78 14.17
N GLN A 14 -4.16 21.24 13.90
CA GLN A 14 -5.30 20.37 13.66
C GLN A 14 -5.14 19.57 12.36
N LEU A 15 -4.68 20.20 11.28
CA LEU A 15 -4.40 19.54 10.01
C LEU A 15 -3.37 18.41 10.20
N LYS A 16 -2.30 18.64 10.98
CA LYS A 16 -1.32 17.59 11.29
C LYS A 16 -1.95 16.41 12.03
N ALA A 17 -2.82 16.67 13.01
CA ALA A 17 -3.53 15.62 13.74
C ALA A 17 -4.46 14.82 12.82
N ASP A 18 -5.14 15.49 11.90
CA ASP A 18 -6.04 14.85 10.94
C ASP A 18 -5.27 14.03 9.89
N ILE A 19 -4.07 14.48 9.48
CA ILE A 19 -3.16 13.67 8.64
C ILE A 19 -2.72 12.41 9.40
N VAL A 20 -2.36 12.52 10.67
CA VAL A 20 -2.00 11.35 11.50
C VAL A 20 -3.16 10.37 11.59
N LEU A 21 -4.37 10.86 11.86
CA LEU A 21 -5.57 10.01 11.87
C LEU A 21 -5.76 9.26 10.55
N LEU A 22 -5.65 9.97 9.41
CA LEU A 22 -5.81 9.36 8.09
C LEU A 22 -4.77 8.25 7.84
N ILE A 23 -3.51 8.51 8.20
CA ILE A 23 -2.43 7.52 8.08
C ILE A 23 -2.71 6.31 8.97
N ASP A 24 -3.19 6.52 10.18
CA ASP A 24 -3.50 5.45 11.11
C ASP A 24 -4.65 4.58 10.60
N LEU A 25 -5.70 5.15 10.01
CA LEU A 25 -6.79 4.42 9.36
C LEU A 25 -6.26 3.51 8.24
N ILE A 26 -5.50 4.06 7.29
CA ILE A 26 -4.92 3.28 6.19
C ILE A 26 -3.97 2.18 6.72
N THR A 27 -3.19 2.49 7.75
CA THR A 27 -2.27 1.54 8.37
C THR A 27 -3.01 0.37 9.00
N GLU A 28 -4.15 0.61 9.67
CA GLU A 28 -4.95 -0.46 10.28
C GLU A 28 -5.57 -1.40 9.25
N HIS A 29 -6.05 -0.90 8.10
CA HIS A 29 -6.49 -1.74 6.98
C HIS A 29 -5.32 -2.57 6.44
N SER A 30 -4.18 -1.93 6.18
CA SER A 30 -2.99 -2.63 5.67
C SER A 30 -2.47 -3.70 6.63
N ARG A 31 -2.61 -3.51 7.96
CA ARG A 31 -2.27 -4.51 8.98
C ARG A 31 -3.14 -5.76 8.89
N LYS A 32 -4.41 -5.59 8.53
CA LYS A 32 -5.36 -6.70 8.30
C LYS A 32 -5.20 -7.34 6.92
N VAL A 33 -4.24 -6.85 6.12
CA VAL A 33 -4.02 -7.28 4.72
C VAL A 33 -5.23 -6.90 3.84
N GLU A 34 -5.79 -5.73 4.09
CA GLU A 34 -6.91 -5.16 3.36
C GLU A 34 -6.50 -3.85 2.71
N LEU A 35 -7.10 -3.55 1.56
CA LEU A 35 -7.06 -2.24 0.95
C LEU A 35 -8.30 -1.45 1.40
N VAL A 36 -8.14 -0.15 1.61
CA VAL A 36 -9.27 0.73 1.87
C VAL A 36 -9.62 1.51 0.61
N THR A 37 -10.90 1.54 0.25
CA THR A 37 -11.38 2.35 -0.87
C THR A 37 -11.43 3.82 -0.51
N HIS A 38 -11.46 4.69 -1.52
CA HIS A 38 -11.64 6.14 -1.29
C HIS A 38 -12.93 6.46 -0.52
N GLU A 39 -14.02 5.76 -0.84
CA GLU A 39 -15.32 5.97 -0.21
C GLU A 39 -15.31 5.51 1.26
N ASP A 40 -14.82 4.30 1.53
CA ASP A 40 -14.76 3.77 2.89
C ASP A 40 -13.83 4.61 3.78
N LEU A 41 -12.65 4.99 3.25
CA LEU A 41 -11.70 5.84 3.97
C LEU A 41 -12.29 7.20 4.32
N ARG A 42 -13.02 7.81 3.37
CA ARG A 42 -13.72 9.06 3.61
C ARG A 42 -14.75 8.92 4.72
N ASP A 43 -15.58 7.88 4.66
CA ASP A 43 -16.67 7.68 5.62
C ASP A 43 -16.10 7.39 7.02
N GLU A 44 -15.04 6.59 7.14
CA GLU A 44 -14.32 6.37 8.39
C GLU A 44 -13.70 7.65 8.94
N PHE A 45 -13.03 8.42 8.08
CA PHE A 45 -12.44 9.70 8.47
C PHE A 45 -13.49 10.68 8.96
N LEU A 46 -14.59 10.87 8.22
CA LEU A 46 -15.68 11.77 8.60
C LEU A 46 -16.35 11.35 9.92
N SER A 47 -16.30 10.09 10.28
CA SER A 47 -16.83 9.60 11.57
C SER A 47 -15.92 9.93 12.75
N GLN A 48 -14.60 9.98 12.57
CA GLN A 48 -13.61 10.12 13.64
C GLN A 48 -13.03 11.54 13.75
N ALA A 49 -12.79 12.22 12.63
CA ALA A 49 -12.20 13.55 12.60
C ALA A 49 -12.95 14.64 13.39
N PRO A 50 -14.31 14.60 13.53
CA PRO A 50 -15.03 15.58 14.36
C PRO A 50 -14.54 15.65 15.81
N THR A 51 -14.11 14.51 16.36
CA THR A 51 -13.63 14.41 17.75
C THR A 51 -12.11 14.46 17.86
N GLN A 52 -11.38 14.40 16.73
CA GLN A 52 -9.92 14.47 16.72
C GLN A 52 -9.44 15.84 17.19
N ARG A 53 -8.40 15.83 18.02
CA ARG A 53 -7.79 17.06 18.58
C ARG A 53 -6.33 17.17 18.15
N PRO A 54 -5.78 18.39 18.13
CA PRO A 54 -4.34 18.57 17.95
C PRO A 54 -3.59 17.68 18.96
N ILE A 55 -2.60 16.96 18.44
CA ILE A 55 -1.78 16.09 19.29
C ILE A 55 -0.77 16.98 20.02
N PRO A 56 -0.71 16.96 21.37
CA PRO A 56 0.29 17.71 22.11
C PRO A 56 1.70 17.35 21.66
N VAL A 57 2.55 18.35 21.42
CA VAL A 57 3.93 18.12 20.95
C VAL A 57 4.72 17.29 21.96
N SER A 58 4.44 17.42 23.25
CA SER A 58 5.02 16.58 24.29
C SER A 58 4.70 15.08 24.10
N GLN A 59 3.49 14.75 23.70
CA GLN A 59 3.09 13.37 23.41
C GLN A 59 3.79 12.85 22.15
N ILE A 60 3.85 13.66 21.08
CA ILE A 60 4.56 13.32 19.85
C ILE A 60 6.03 13.07 20.13
N LYS A 61 6.67 13.93 20.92
CA LYS A 61 8.06 13.79 21.32
C LYS A 61 8.29 12.52 22.10
N ALA A 62 7.45 12.21 23.08
CA ALA A 62 7.53 10.99 23.88
C ALA A 62 7.41 9.73 22.99
N GLU A 63 6.46 9.72 22.04
CA GLU A 63 6.32 8.64 21.06
C GLU A 63 7.57 8.52 20.18
N TYR A 64 8.04 9.62 19.59
CA TYR A 64 9.21 9.66 18.74
C TYR A 64 10.48 9.14 19.42
N GLU A 65 10.67 9.48 20.68
CA GLU A 65 11.82 9.04 21.50
C GLU A 65 11.70 7.58 21.94
N ALA A 66 10.50 7.06 22.12
CA ALA A 66 10.27 5.66 22.52
C ALA A 66 10.47 4.65 21.38
N ILE A 67 10.20 5.04 20.12
CA ILE A 67 10.25 4.14 18.96
C ILE A 67 11.61 3.42 18.80
N PRO A 68 12.79 4.06 18.92
CA PRO A 68 14.07 3.37 18.76
C PRO A 68 14.29 2.21 19.74
N GLU A 69 13.79 2.33 20.96
CA GLU A 69 13.88 1.25 21.94
C GLU A 69 12.93 0.10 21.59
N MET A 70 11.72 0.42 21.11
CA MET A 70 10.75 -0.58 20.63
C MET A 70 11.30 -1.31 19.40
N GLU A 71 11.85 -0.57 18.43
CA GLU A 71 12.49 -1.11 17.23
C GLU A 71 13.67 -2.04 17.61
N ARG A 72 14.50 -1.66 18.57
CA ARG A 72 15.62 -2.47 19.02
C ARG A 72 15.20 -3.83 19.56
N LYS A 73 14.06 -3.90 20.27
CA LYS A 73 13.50 -5.15 20.78
C LYS A 73 13.02 -6.11 19.69
N LEU A 74 12.67 -5.58 18.51
CA LEU A 74 12.16 -6.32 17.38
C LEU A 74 13.25 -6.70 16.34
N ARG A 75 14.51 -6.32 16.56
CA ARG A 75 15.63 -6.64 15.66
C ARG A 75 15.88 -8.14 15.56
N ASN A 76 16.43 -8.54 14.43
CA ASN A 76 16.85 -9.92 14.13
C ASN A 76 15.71 -10.95 14.11
N LYS A 77 14.52 -10.54 13.70
CA LYS A 77 13.41 -11.46 13.43
C LYS A 77 13.41 -11.86 11.95
N ALA A 78 12.76 -12.99 11.66
CA ALA A 78 12.65 -13.48 10.29
C ALA A 78 11.89 -12.48 9.40
N ASP A 79 12.30 -12.37 8.13
CA ASP A 79 11.54 -11.60 7.14
C ASP A 79 10.09 -12.10 7.10
N ASP A 80 9.16 -11.17 6.91
CA ASP A 80 7.71 -11.40 6.92
C ASP A 80 7.10 -11.88 8.25
N SER A 81 7.89 -11.98 9.34
CA SER A 81 7.32 -12.23 10.66
C SER A 81 6.44 -11.05 11.12
N PRO A 82 5.43 -11.28 12.00
CA PRO A 82 4.64 -10.21 12.58
C PRO A 82 5.51 -9.14 13.28
N GLU A 83 6.60 -9.57 13.92
CA GLU A 83 7.54 -8.70 14.61
C GLU A 83 8.33 -7.82 13.62
N GLU A 84 8.75 -8.35 12.47
CA GLU A 84 9.45 -7.56 11.46
C GLU A 84 8.49 -6.57 10.78
N LYS A 85 7.24 -6.95 10.54
CA LYS A 85 6.22 -6.02 10.05
C LYS A 85 5.97 -4.89 11.04
N GLU A 86 5.89 -5.19 12.33
CA GLU A 86 5.77 -4.15 13.37
C GLU A 86 7.01 -3.26 13.45
N ARG A 87 8.21 -3.81 13.28
CA ARG A 87 9.45 -3.02 13.21
C ARG A 87 9.42 -2.03 12.04
N ARG A 88 9.03 -2.48 10.85
CA ARG A 88 8.89 -1.61 9.65
C ARG A 88 7.87 -0.50 9.89
N ARG A 89 6.75 -0.83 10.51
CA ARG A 89 5.72 0.15 10.90
C ARG A 89 6.28 1.22 11.83
N LEU A 90 7.01 0.82 12.87
CA LEU A 90 7.61 1.75 13.83
C LEU A 90 8.63 2.69 13.17
N ILE A 91 9.48 2.17 12.28
CA ILE A 91 10.44 2.98 11.52
C ILE A 91 9.68 4.04 10.68
N SER A 92 8.67 3.61 9.93
CA SER A 92 7.87 4.53 9.11
C SER A 92 7.09 5.54 9.95
N ARG A 93 6.55 5.10 11.09
CA ARG A 93 5.90 6.01 12.05
C ARG A 93 6.86 7.08 12.55
N ARG A 94 8.09 6.71 12.91
CA ARG A 94 9.11 7.66 13.34
C ARG A 94 9.49 8.63 12.23
N GLN A 95 9.66 8.15 11.00
CA GLN A 95 9.94 9.02 9.85
C GLN A 95 8.80 10.01 9.59
N MET A 96 7.56 9.54 9.62
CA MET A 96 6.37 10.39 9.48
C MET A 96 6.29 11.47 10.55
N LEU A 97 6.44 11.10 11.82
CA LEU A 97 6.46 12.07 12.93
C LEU A 97 7.59 13.08 12.76
N GLY A 98 8.80 12.61 12.39
CA GLY A 98 9.94 13.49 12.13
C GLY A 98 9.68 14.49 11.00
N SER A 99 9.06 14.07 9.91
CA SER A 99 8.73 14.94 8.77
C SER A 99 7.59 15.91 9.09
N LEU A 100 6.53 15.42 9.72
CA LEU A 100 5.32 16.21 9.98
C LEU A 100 5.52 17.25 11.07
N PHE A 101 6.33 16.94 12.08
CA PHE A 101 6.60 17.79 13.24
C PHE A 101 8.06 18.29 13.28
N ASN A 102 8.72 18.42 12.12
CA ASN A 102 10.09 18.90 12.03
C ASN A 102 10.22 20.29 12.63
N GLY A 103 11.22 20.49 13.49
CA GLY A 103 11.41 21.74 14.25
C GLY A 103 10.63 21.80 15.57
N GLU A 104 9.48 21.15 15.69
CA GLU A 104 8.71 21.07 16.93
C GLU A 104 9.29 20.03 17.88
N LEU A 105 9.80 18.91 17.33
CA LEU A 105 10.43 17.84 18.13
C LEU A 105 11.78 18.23 18.73
N SER A 106 12.44 19.27 18.23
CA SER A 106 13.74 19.72 18.69
C SER A 106 13.67 20.85 19.75
N LEU A 107 12.49 21.36 20.07
CA LEU A 107 12.35 22.41 21.08
C LEU A 107 12.50 21.84 22.49
N ALA A 108 13.55 22.29 23.20
CA ALA A 108 13.81 21.89 24.57
C ALA A 108 12.84 22.52 25.59
N ASP A 109 12.13 23.58 25.20
CA ASP A 109 11.24 24.37 26.07
C ASP A 109 9.77 24.24 25.63
N LEU A 110 9.20 23.04 25.77
CA LEU A 110 7.76 22.88 25.68
C LEU A 110 7.11 23.39 26.98
N LYS A 111 6.48 24.56 26.90
CA LYS A 111 5.50 24.96 27.90
C LYS A 111 4.39 23.92 27.87
N GLU A 112 3.99 23.44 29.05
CA GLU A 112 2.82 22.56 29.18
C GLU A 112 1.64 23.21 28.46
N GLU A 113 1.25 22.65 27.33
CA GLU A 113 0.02 23.05 26.67
C GLU A 113 -1.13 22.65 27.60
N PRO A 114 -2.10 23.56 27.85
CA PRO A 114 -3.24 23.22 28.67
C PRO A 114 -3.98 22.06 28.02
N ALA A 115 -4.31 21.04 28.82
CA ALA A 115 -5.16 19.92 28.38
C ALA A 115 -6.36 20.49 27.60
N ALA A 116 -6.55 20.05 26.36
CA ALA A 116 -7.60 20.55 25.52
C ALA A 116 -8.95 20.35 26.24
N ALA A 117 -9.59 21.45 26.58
CA ALA A 117 -10.94 21.44 27.14
C ALA A 117 -11.86 20.63 26.21
N GLU A 118 -12.87 19.96 26.77
CA GLU A 118 -13.90 19.24 26.03
C GLU A 118 -14.59 20.19 25.03
N ALA A 119 -13.96 20.38 23.88
CA ALA A 119 -14.53 21.18 22.80
C ALA A 119 -15.59 20.36 22.06
N ALA A 120 -16.64 21.02 21.60
CA ALA A 120 -17.67 20.40 20.79
C ALA A 120 -17.06 19.74 19.55
N PRO A 121 -17.66 18.66 19.00
CA PRO A 121 -17.25 18.06 17.75
C PRO A 121 -17.18 19.12 16.63
N ARG A 122 -16.15 19.03 15.78
CA ARG A 122 -15.98 19.92 14.63
C ARG A 122 -16.90 19.48 13.49
N GLU A 123 -17.37 20.41 12.70
CA GLU A 123 -17.99 20.12 11.43
C GLU A 123 -16.90 19.84 10.40
N ILE A 124 -16.93 18.67 9.78
CA ILE A 124 -15.96 18.22 8.78
C ILE A 124 -16.70 18.03 7.48
N THR A 125 -16.22 18.66 6.42
CA THR A 125 -16.81 18.52 5.07
C THR A 125 -16.05 17.50 4.23
N PRO A 126 -16.69 16.91 3.21
CA PRO A 126 -15.99 16.05 2.25
C PRO A 126 -14.79 16.74 1.57
N GLU A 127 -14.90 18.03 1.27
CA GLU A 127 -13.81 18.81 0.66
C GLU A 127 -12.60 18.95 1.59
N TYR A 128 -12.84 19.00 2.89
CA TYR A 128 -11.76 19.00 3.87
C TYR A 128 -11.03 17.66 3.89
N PHE A 129 -11.75 16.54 3.81
CA PHE A 129 -11.14 15.21 3.67
C PHE A 129 -10.19 15.15 2.45
N GLU A 130 -10.63 15.64 1.28
CA GLU A 130 -9.79 15.68 0.08
C GLU A 130 -8.50 16.50 0.30
N THR A 131 -8.60 17.59 1.05
CA THR A 131 -7.44 18.41 1.40
C THR A 131 -6.47 17.65 2.29
N VAL A 132 -6.97 16.96 3.33
CA VAL A 132 -6.15 16.15 4.25
C VAL A 132 -5.50 14.99 3.50
N LEU A 133 -6.23 14.30 2.64
CA LEU A 133 -5.74 13.19 1.82
C LEU A 133 -4.63 13.66 0.86
N ALA A 134 -4.85 14.78 0.16
CA ALA A 134 -3.86 15.33 -0.75
C ALA A 134 -2.55 15.72 -0.02
N GLU A 135 -2.64 16.31 1.16
CA GLU A 135 -1.45 16.64 1.97
C GLU A 135 -0.76 15.38 2.52
N ALA A 136 -1.53 14.36 2.93
CA ALA A 136 -0.98 13.08 3.37
C ALA A 136 -0.21 12.36 2.26
N LEU A 137 -0.74 12.34 1.04
CA LEU A 137 -0.08 11.73 -0.12
C LEU A 137 1.19 12.48 -0.55
N LYS A 138 1.18 13.82 -0.48
CA LYS A 138 2.38 14.65 -0.79
C LYS A 138 3.52 14.41 0.20
N GLY A 139 3.20 14.14 1.45
CA GLY A 139 4.17 14.07 2.55
C GLY A 139 5.07 12.84 2.55
N GLN A 140 4.89 11.89 1.62
CA GLN A 140 5.69 10.64 1.55
C GLN A 140 5.72 9.86 2.87
N TYR A 141 4.59 9.77 3.54
CA TYR A 141 4.46 9.09 4.85
C TYR A 141 4.28 7.56 4.74
N GLY A 142 4.58 6.99 3.58
CA GLY A 142 4.43 5.57 3.33
C GLY A 142 3.02 5.16 2.88
N ILE A 143 2.15 6.13 2.62
CA ILE A 143 0.86 5.88 1.98
C ILE A 143 1.06 5.90 0.47
N GLU A 144 0.49 4.91 -0.19
CA GLU A 144 0.42 4.85 -1.65
C GLU A 144 -1.03 4.69 -2.09
N ASP A 145 -1.37 5.35 -3.20
CA ASP A 145 -2.63 5.16 -3.89
C ASP A 145 -2.47 4.18 -5.05
N LEU A 146 -3.53 3.47 -5.33
CA LEU A 146 -3.63 2.51 -6.41
C LEU A 146 -4.97 2.69 -7.11
N THR A 147 -4.95 2.93 -8.41
CA THR A 147 -6.16 2.87 -9.23
C THR A 147 -6.34 1.47 -9.78
N SER A 148 -7.48 0.86 -9.50
CA SER A 148 -7.84 -0.47 -9.99
C SER A 148 -8.39 -0.41 -11.42
N TRP A 149 -8.55 -1.57 -12.05
CA TRP A 149 -9.13 -1.77 -13.38
C TRP A 149 -10.54 -1.15 -13.56
N ASP A 150 -11.32 -1.05 -12.47
CA ASP A 150 -12.66 -0.45 -12.43
C ASP A 150 -12.64 1.05 -12.10
N ASN A 151 -11.47 1.69 -12.17
CA ASN A 151 -11.21 3.10 -11.83
C ASN A 151 -11.50 3.46 -10.36
N LYS A 152 -11.57 2.48 -9.47
CA LYS A 152 -11.62 2.75 -8.04
C LYS A 152 -10.24 3.06 -7.50
N HIS A 153 -10.19 4.02 -6.59
CA HIS A 153 -8.99 4.35 -5.83
C HIS A 153 -8.94 3.55 -4.54
N TYR A 154 -7.79 2.93 -4.31
CA TYR A 154 -7.47 2.21 -3.10
C TYR A 154 -6.22 2.80 -2.46
N TYR A 155 -6.17 2.76 -1.14
CA TYR A 155 -5.00 3.22 -0.39
C TYR A 155 -4.43 2.08 0.43
N HIS A 156 -3.11 2.09 0.57
CA HIS A 156 -2.40 1.14 1.40
C HIS A 156 -1.14 1.77 2.01
N PHE A 157 -0.66 1.15 3.07
CA PHE A 157 0.58 1.54 3.73
C PHE A 157 1.72 0.65 3.24
N SER A 158 2.59 1.19 2.38
CA SER A 158 3.61 0.43 1.64
C SER A 158 4.65 -0.30 2.52
N PRO A 159 4.98 0.17 3.75
CA PRO A 159 5.82 -0.62 4.65
C PRO A 159 5.21 -1.95 5.13
N LEU A 160 3.89 -2.11 5.04
CA LEU A 160 3.18 -3.34 5.41
C LEU A 160 2.71 -4.14 4.20
N LEU A 161 2.26 -3.48 3.15
CA LEU A 161 1.78 -4.09 1.91
C LEU A 161 2.58 -3.56 0.73
N SER A 162 3.33 -4.42 0.04
CA SER A 162 4.03 -4.01 -1.19
C SER A 162 3.03 -3.62 -2.29
N ALA A 163 3.46 -2.73 -3.19
CA ALA A 163 2.63 -2.29 -4.31
C ALA A 163 2.13 -3.48 -5.17
N SER A 164 2.98 -4.49 -5.41
CA SER A 164 2.58 -5.70 -6.15
C SER A 164 1.51 -6.50 -5.42
N TYR A 165 1.59 -6.61 -4.10
CA TYR A 165 0.58 -7.32 -3.32
C TYR A 165 -0.73 -6.53 -3.21
N ALA A 166 -0.64 -5.20 -3.11
CA ALA A 166 -1.80 -4.32 -3.14
C ALA A 166 -2.58 -4.45 -4.48
N ARG A 167 -1.87 -4.51 -5.62
CA ARG A 167 -2.49 -4.77 -6.94
C ARG A 167 -3.20 -6.12 -6.97
N LEU A 168 -2.58 -7.17 -6.45
CA LEU A 168 -3.20 -8.47 -6.34
C LEU A 168 -4.51 -8.44 -5.56
N LEU A 169 -4.54 -7.73 -4.43
CA LEU A 169 -5.75 -7.55 -3.63
C LEU A 169 -6.83 -6.75 -4.37
N ALA A 170 -6.44 -5.70 -5.09
CA ALA A 170 -7.38 -4.87 -5.86
C ALA A 170 -8.05 -5.64 -7.01
N THR A 171 -7.41 -6.69 -7.52
CA THR A 171 -7.92 -7.52 -8.63
C THR A 171 -8.49 -8.86 -8.20
N GLN A 172 -8.47 -9.21 -6.89
CA GLN A 172 -8.83 -10.55 -6.39
C GLN A 172 -10.22 -11.05 -6.79
N ASN A 173 -11.15 -10.15 -7.10
CA ASN A 173 -12.51 -10.48 -7.53
C ASN A 173 -12.67 -10.47 -9.07
N ASN A 174 -11.59 -10.30 -9.82
CA ASN A 174 -11.58 -10.32 -11.27
C ASN A 174 -10.40 -11.17 -11.78
N PRO A 175 -10.60 -12.47 -11.99
CA PRO A 175 -9.54 -13.38 -12.45
C PRO A 175 -8.84 -12.92 -13.73
N TYR A 176 -9.59 -12.30 -14.65
CA TYR A 176 -9.04 -11.78 -15.90
C TYR A 176 -7.99 -10.69 -15.64
N GLU A 177 -8.36 -9.64 -14.93
CA GLU A 177 -7.43 -8.54 -14.59
C GLU A 177 -6.29 -9.04 -13.69
N GLN A 178 -6.59 -9.97 -12.80
CA GLN A 178 -5.58 -10.53 -11.90
C GLN A 178 -4.48 -11.28 -12.68
N ILE A 179 -4.84 -12.06 -13.70
CA ILE A 179 -3.86 -12.73 -14.56
C ILE A 179 -3.10 -11.71 -15.39
N LEU A 180 -3.78 -10.77 -16.05
CA LEU A 180 -3.13 -9.74 -16.89
C LEU A 180 -2.12 -8.92 -16.10
N ASP A 181 -2.52 -8.36 -14.97
CA ASP A 181 -1.66 -7.53 -14.12
C ASP A 181 -0.46 -8.34 -13.60
N THR A 182 -0.70 -9.59 -13.17
CA THR A 182 0.37 -10.45 -12.67
C THR A 182 1.39 -10.75 -13.77
N VAL A 183 0.95 -11.08 -14.99
CA VAL A 183 1.84 -11.38 -16.11
C VAL A 183 2.66 -10.15 -16.51
N ARG A 184 2.00 -8.98 -16.61
CA ARG A 184 2.68 -7.72 -16.94
C ARG A 184 3.72 -7.35 -15.89
N GLU A 185 3.33 -7.40 -14.61
CA GLU A 185 4.21 -7.04 -13.51
C GLU A 185 5.38 -8.02 -13.36
N ASN A 186 5.14 -9.33 -13.52
CA ASN A 186 6.18 -10.34 -13.51
C ASN A 186 7.18 -10.11 -14.65
N SER A 187 6.71 -9.89 -15.88
CA SER A 187 7.57 -9.62 -17.03
C SER A 187 8.36 -8.32 -16.88
N ARG A 188 7.78 -7.30 -16.22
CA ARG A 188 8.42 -6.00 -15.96
C ARG A 188 9.54 -6.10 -14.91
N ILE A 189 9.28 -6.80 -13.80
CA ILE A 189 10.22 -6.87 -12.66
C ILE A 189 11.28 -7.95 -12.88
N TYR A 190 10.87 -9.11 -13.33
CA TYR A 190 11.72 -10.31 -13.41
C TYR A 190 11.92 -10.78 -14.86
N PRO A 191 12.05 -10.01 -15.89
CA PRO A 191 11.95 -10.30 -17.33
C PRO A 191 11.93 -11.81 -17.67
N ARG A 192 10.92 -12.52 -17.25
CA ARG A 192 10.72 -13.96 -17.43
C ARG A 192 9.23 -14.28 -17.58
N PRO A 193 8.88 -15.38 -18.25
CA PRO A 193 7.50 -15.85 -18.34
C PRO A 193 7.01 -16.41 -16.98
N ILE A 194 5.71 -16.52 -16.80
CA ILE A 194 5.07 -17.13 -15.62
C ILE A 194 4.26 -18.35 -16.06
N GLY A 195 4.45 -19.50 -15.40
CA GLY A 195 3.69 -20.71 -15.69
C GLY A 195 2.22 -20.55 -15.33
N VAL A 196 1.33 -20.95 -16.23
CA VAL A 196 -0.12 -20.86 -16.03
C VAL A 196 -0.56 -21.60 -14.76
N PHE A 197 0.08 -22.71 -14.42
CA PHE A 197 -0.17 -23.49 -13.20
C PHE A 197 0.01 -22.67 -11.91
N THR A 198 0.82 -21.59 -11.94
CA THR A 198 1.03 -20.71 -10.78
C THR A 198 -0.28 -20.14 -10.25
N PHE A 199 -1.26 -19.91 -11.12
CA PHE A 199 -2.56 -19.35 -10.74
C PHE A 199 -3.47 -20.35 -9.99
N GLU A 200 -3.18 -21.62 -10.02
CA GLU A 200 -3.89 -22.65 -9.25
C GLU A 200 -3.52 -22.65 -7.75
N PHE A 201 -2.33 -22.12 -7.42
CA PHE A 201 -1.79 -22.11 -6.07
C PHE A 201 -2.00 -20.78 -5.36
N ALA A 202 -1.70 -20.76 -4.06
CA ALA A 202 -1.68 -19.51 -3.30
C ALA A 202 -0.66 -18.53 -3.89
N PRO A 203 -0.97 -17.24 -3.97
CA PRO A 203 -2.14 -16.58 -3.37
C PRO A 203 -3.41 -16.60 -4.23
N PHE A 204 -3.36 -17.03 -5.48
CA PHE A 204 -4.44 -16.93 -6.47
C PHE A 204 -5.56 -17.95 -6.23
N ARG A 205 -5.23 -19.24 -6.14
CA ARG A 205 -6.15 -20.36 -5.92
C ARG A 205 -7.32 -20.40 -6.91
N MET A 206 -7.04 -20.10 -8.18
CA MET A 206 -8.05 -20.12 -9.24
C MET A 206 -8.37 -21.56 -9.65
N ASP A 207 -9.63 -21.79 -10.01
CA ASP A 207 -10.02 -23.06 -10.62
C ASP A 207 -9.44 -23.15 -12.05
N PRO A 208 -8.92 -24.31 -12.48
CA PRO A 208 -8.39 -24.49 -13.83
C PRO A 208 -9.36 -24.10 -14.95
N THR A 209 -10.67 -24.28 -14.75
CA THR A 209 -11.68 -23.88 -15.73
C THR A 209 -11.76 -22.37 -15.85
N VAL A 210 -11.66 -21.62 -14.76
CA VAL A 210 -11.62 -20.18 -14.75
C VAL A 210 -10.36 -19.66 -15.45
N ILE A 211 -9.21 -20.31 -15.20
CA ILE A 211 -7.96 -19.97 -15.89
C ILE A 211 -8.10 -20.16 -17.39
N GLN A 212 -8.69 -21.29 -17.84
CA GLN A 212 -8.91 -21.55 -19.26
C GLN A 212 -9.83 -20.49 -19.90
N ASP A 213 -10.94 -20.17 -19.25
CA ASP A 213 -11.86 -19.11 -19.72
C ASP A 213 -11.14 -17.75 -19.87
N VAL A 214 -10.22 -17.45 -18.95
CA VAL A 214 -9.39 -16.24 -19.04
C VAL A 214 -8.41 -16.30 -20.20
N LEU A 215 -7.76 -17.43 -20.45
CA LEU A 215 -6.84 -17.60 -21.58
C LEU A 215 -7.55 -17.45 -22.92
N ASP A 216 -8.75 -18.03 -23.03
CA ASP A 216 -9.57 -17.89 -24.25
C ASP A 216 -9.93 -16.43 -24.47
N ARG A 217 -10.37 -15.71 -23.44
CA ARG A 217 -10.69 -14.28 -23.52
C ARG A 217 -9.46 -13.43 -23.86
N ILE A 218 -8.28 -13.68 -23.29
CA ILE A 218 -7.03 -12.97 -23.61
C ILE A 218 -6.73 -13.07 -25.11
N SER A 219 -6.95 -14.25 -25.72
CA SER A 219 -6.69 -14.46 -27.14
C SER A 219 -7.54 -13.58 -28.09
N GLU A 220 -8.70 -13.10 -27.60
CA GLU A 220 -9.67 -12.31 -28.36
C GLU A 220 -9.63 -10.80 -28.00
N ASP A 221 -9.04 -10.43 -26.86
CA ASP A 221 -9.07 -9.05 -26.35
C ASP A 221 -7.96 -8.19 -26.95
N GLU A 222 -8.37 -7.14 -27.66
CA GLU A 222 -7.47 -6.12 -28.22
C GLU A 222 -6.58 -5.44 -27.16
N ASN A 223 -7.07 -5.31 -25.93
CA ASN A 223 -6.35 -4.68 -24.82
C ASN A 223 -5.34 -5.60 -24.16
N ALA A 224 -5.38 -6.90 -24.49
CA ALA A 224 -4.44 -7.92 -23.98
C ALA A 224 -3.42 -8.37 -25.04
N LYS A 225 -3.27 -7.66 -26.14
CA LYS A 225 -2.35 -8.02 -27.24
C LYS A 225 -0.88 -8.12 -26.85
N ASP A 226 -0.49 -7.48 -25.76
CA ASP A 226 0.84 -7.59 -25.21
C ASP A 226 1.07 -8.93 -24.49
N ILE A 227 -0.01 -9.60 -24.05
CA ILE A 227 0.10 -10.91 -23.39
C ILE A 227 0.24 -12.01 -24.45
N ARG A 228 1.33 -12.73 -24.33
CA ARG A 228 1.70 -13.83 -25.22
C ARG A 228 1.75 -15.14 -24.47
N VAL A 229 1.53 -16.20 -25.21
CA VAL A 229 1.61 -17.57 -24.72
C VAL A 229 2.83 -18.25 -25.35
N THR A 230 3.62 -18.95 -24.55
CA THR A 230 4.63 -19.90 -25.03
C THR A 230 4.37 -21.26 -24.42
N VAL A 231 4.68 -22.33 -25.18
CA VAL A 231 4.47 -23.72 -24.78
C VAL A 231 5.79 -24.46 -24.89
N THR A 232 6.23 -25.06 -23.79
CA THR A 232 7.50 -25.82 -23.76
C THR A 232 7.40 -27.15 -24.51
N SER A 233 8.54 -27.77 -24.74
CA SER A 233 8.64 -29.11 -25.34
C SER A 233 7.95 -30.18 -24.49
N ALA A 234 7.82 -29.98 -23.19
CA ALA A 234 7.06 -30.87 -22.28
C ALA A 234 5.55 -30.57 -22.25
N GLY A 235 5.09 -29.51 -22.91
CA GLY A 235 3.69 -29.12 -22.99
C GLY A 235 3.23 -28.15 -21.90
N SER A 236 4.13 -27.65 -21.09
CA SER A 236 3.82 -26.63 -20.07
C SER A 236 3.53 -25.29 -20.72
N VAL A 237 2.49 -24.59 -20.24
CA VAL A 237 2.04 -23.31 -20.78
C VAL A 237 2.53 -22.17 -19.90
N TYR A 238 3.14 -21.16 -20.54
CA TYR A 238 3.63 -19.96 -19.87
C TYR A 238 3.08 -18.71 -20.52
N LEU A 239 2.90 -17.66 -19.73
CA LEU A 239 2.46 -16.33 -20.15
C LEU A 239 3.56 -15.30 -19.93
N TYR A 240 3.62 -14.29 -20.81
CA TYR A 240 4.50 -13.15 -20.66
C TYR A 240 3.92 -11.91 -21.36
N SER A 241 4.43 -10.73 -21.01
CA SER A 241 4.10 -9.50 -21.72
C SER A 241 5.22 -9.16 -22.72
N SER A 242 4.87 -9.13 -24.01
CA SER A 242 5.79 -8.76 -25.09
C SER A 242 6.25 -7.29 -25.04
N THR A 243 5.63 -6.48 -24.17
CA THR A 243 6.10 -5.12 -23.87
C THR A 243 7.45 -5.13 -23.13
N TYR A 244 7.72 -6.17 -22.32
CA TYR A 244 8.88 -6.25 -21.44
C TYR A 244 9.82 -7.42 -21.75
N LEU A 245 9.37 -8.42 -22.52
CA LEU A 245 10.12 -9.64 -22.80
C LEU A 245 9.94 -10.03 -24.28
N GLU A 246 11.06 -10.23 -24.97
CA GLU A 246 11.06 -10.67 -26.37
C GLU A 246 10.65 -12.15 -26.47
N ASP A 247 9.92 -12.51 -27.56
CA ASP A 247 9.37 -13.85 -27.78
C ASP A 247 10.46 -14.95 -27.68
N ALA A 248 11.59 -14.78 -28.37
CA ALA A 248 12.67 -15.76 -28.36
C ALA A 248 13.30 -15.96 -26.96
N MET A 249 13.35 -14.89 -26.16
CA MET A 249 13.83 -14.96 -24.78
C MET A 249 12.80 -15.64 -23.87
N ALA A 250 11.53 -15.36 -24.09
CA ALA A 250 10.43 -16.01 -23.35
C ALA A 250 10.43 -17.52 -23.58
N ASP A 251 10.57 -17.96 -24.85
CA ASP A 251 10.65 -19.38 -25.22
C ASP A 251 11.84 -20.07 -24.55
N PHE A 252 13.01 -19.47 -24.62
CA PHE A 252 14.23 -20.00 -23.99
C PHE A 252 14.08 -20.13 -22.47
N LEU A 253 13.59 -19.08 -21.81
CA LEU A 253 13.43 -19.07 -20.36
C LEU A 253 12.33 -20.05 -19.89
N ALA A 254 11.25 -20.21 -20.65
CA ALA A 254 10.21 -21.18 -20.35
C ALA A 254 10.77 -22.62 -20.37
N GLU A 255 11.57 -22.96 -21.41
CA GLU A 255 12.21 -24.28 -21.49
C GLU A 255 13.20 -24.51 -20.32
N GLU A 256 14.01 -23.49 -19.94
CA GLU A 256 14.92 -23.61 -18.79
C GLU A 256 14.17 -23.81 -17.46
N MET A 257 13.08 -23.09 -17.27
CA MET A 257 12.26 -23.19 -16.05
C MET A 257 11.62 -24.57 -15.94
N ASP A 258 11.07 -25.10 -17.03
CA ASP A 258 10.44 -26.41 -17.07
C ASP A 258 11.44 -27.54 -16.79
N GLN A 259 12.65 -27.47 -17.36
CA GLN A 259 13.73 -28.42 -17.09
C GLN A 259 14.25 -28.31 -15.65
N GLY A 260 14.31 -27.11 -15.07
CA GLY A 260 14.73 -26.89 -13.69
C GLY A 260 13.74 -27.48 -12.68
N GLU A 261 12.45 -27.37 -12.93
CA GLU A 261 11.40 -27.97 -12.09
C GLU A 261 11.39 -29.49 -12.18
N ALA A 262 11.61 -30.07 -13.38
CA ALA A 262 11.71 -31.50 -13.56
C ALA A 262 12.90 -32.15 -12.84
N GLN A 263 13.96 -31.37 -12.53
CA GLN A 263 15.12 -31.86 -11.76
C GLN A 263 14.92 -31.79 -10.23
N MET A 264 13.89 -31.10 -9.75
CA MET A 264 13.59 -31.00 -8.31
C MET A 264 12.53 -32.01 -7.83
N LEU A 265 11.91 -32.74 -8.74
CA LEU A 265 10.93 -33.81 -8.45
C LEU A 265 11.63 -35.19 -8.52
#